data_1579cd5adf372d6ea8e2f9858bd98ca7
#
_entry.id   1579cd5adf372d6ea8e2f9858bd98ca7
#
_cell.length_a   1.000
_cell.length_b   1.000
_cell.length_c   1.000
_cell.angle_alpha   90.00
_cell.angle_beta   90.00
_cell.angle_gamma   90.00
#
_symmetry.space_group_name_H-M   'P 1'
#
loop_
_entity.id
_entity.type
_entity.pdbx_description
1 polymer ?
#
loop_
_entity_poly.entity_id
_entity_poly.type
_entity_poly.pdbx_seq_one_letter_code
_entity_poly.pdbx_strand_id
1 'polypeptide(L)'
;YNGEEVLRDARERLQPDRRRVVLMFQDATGSLSPRMNVRSQLLEPFEIHSMDKGDRDQRVSRLLDAVGLSERLADAYPHELSGGQARRVGIARALALEPDLIIADEPTAGLDVSIQGGVLNLLSSLQERMGLSMMIVTHNLNIVRHVADRMAIMYLGRFVEQGPSAELLDQPRHPYTRALLSANPSPDPDAVGERLELAGEVPSLLARPNGCEFHTRCPIVQSDCRETAPTVRQTGDGHRFSCHHPMTDSPLLDD
;
A
#
# COMPACT_ATOMS: atom_id res chain seq x y z
N TYR A 1 7.89 -1.77 15.97
CA TYR A 1 8.42 -0.55 15.36
C TYR A 1 9.86 -0.35 15.87
N ASN A 2 10.82 -0.12 15.00
CA ASN A 2 12.26 -0.03 15.35
C ASN A 2 12.78 -1.17 16.25
N GLY A 3 12.25 -2.39 16.05
CA GLY A 3 12.61 -3.57 16.82
C GLY A 3 11.85 -3.74 18.14
N GLU A 4 11.01 -2.79 18.52
CA GLU A 4 10.15 -2.88 19.69
C GLU A 4 8.74 -3.37 19.33
N GLU A 5 8.16 -4.19 20.20
CA GLU A 5 6.81 -4.70 20.03
C GLU A 5 5.78 -3.61 20.37
N VAL A 6 5.04 -3.14 19.36
CA VAL A 6 4.08 -2.02 19.47
C VAL A 6 2.75 -2.42 20.11
N LEU A 7 2.44 -3.72 20.21
CA LEU A 7 1.14 -4.24 20.64
C LEU A 7 1.07 -4.63 22.13
N ARG A 8 2.08 -4.30 22.95
CA ARG A 8 2.21 -4.86 24.28
C ARG A 8 1.15 -4.42 25.29
N ASP A 9 0.51 -3.30 25.09
CA ASP A 9 -0.68 -2.92 25.88
C ASP A 9 -1.49 -1.82 25.18
N ALA A 10 -2.74 -2.12 24.82
CA ALA A 10 -3.67 -1.13 24.26
C ALA A 10 -4.02 -0.02 25.26
N ARG A 11 -3.58 -0.11 26.52
CA ARG A 11 -3.77 0.84 27.61
C ARG A 11 -2.52 1.66 27.91
N GLU A 12 -1.32 1.16 27.65
CA GLU A 12 -0.08 1.96 27.73
C GLU A 12 0.05 2.76 26.42
N ARG A 13 -0.23 4.00 26.55
CA ARG A 13 -0.42 4.96 25.47
C ARG A 13 0.87 5.14 24.68
N LEU A 14 0.85 4.68 23.43
CA LEU A 14 1.77 4.99 22.33
C LEU A 14 1.84 6.52 22.04
N GLN A 15 1.94 7.38 23.04
CA GLN A 15 1.82 8.83 22.81
C GLN A 15 3.01 9.44 22.04
N PRO A 16 4.27 9.07 22.28
CA PRO A 16 5.37 9.59 21.48
C PRO A 16 5.39 9.05 20.05
N ASP A 17 4.98 7.77 19.84
CA ASP A 17 5.13 7.07 18.57
C ASP A 17 3.98 7.29 17.59
N ARG A 18 2.83 7.78 18.07
CA ARG A 18 1.66 8.07 17.20
C ARG A 18 1.93 9.09 16.10
N ARG A 19 2.89 9.99 16.28
CA ARG A 19 3.30 10.97 15.28
C ARG A 19 4.17 10.35 14.20
N ARG A 20 4.89 9.28 14.54
CA ARG A 20 5.89 8.67 13.68
C ARG A 20 5.28 7.73 12.64
N VAL A 21 4.05 7.27 12.85
CA VAL A 21 3.30 6.43 11.91
C VAL A 21 1.98 7.10 11.59
N VAL A 22 1.78 7.47 10.32
CA VAL A 22 0.59 8.17 9.85
C VAL A 22 -0.15 7.32 8.83
N LEU A 23 -1.47 7.20 9.01
CA LEU A 23 -2.37 6.53 8.08
C LEU A 23 -3.03 7.55 7.15
N MET A 24 -2.91 7.31 5.85
CA MET A 24 -3.67 8.01 4.81
C MET A 24 -4.84 7.14 4.34
N PHE A 25 -6.05 7.64 4.50
CA PHE A 25 -7.26 6.93 4.11
C PHE A 25 -7.51 6.97 2.60
N GLN A 26 -8.24 5.96 2.11
CA GLN A 26 -8.61 5.77 0.71
C GLN A 26 -9.36 6.99 0.12
N ASP A 27 -10.34 7.52 0.84
CA ASP A 27 -11.10 8.71 0.41
C ASP A 27 -10.37 10.00 0.84
N ALA A 28 -9.65 10.61 -0.10
CA ALA A 28 -8.93 11.85 0.15
C ALA A 28 -9.87 13.01 0.49
N THR A 29 -10.97 13.15 -0.23
CA THR A 29 -11.91 14.25 -0.03
C THR A 29 -12.71 14.07 1.25
N GLY A 30 -13.20 12.85 1.51
CA GLY A 30 -13.93 12.52 2.74
C GLY A 30 -13.06 12.53 3.99
N SER A 31 -11.73 12.41 3.85
CA SER A 31 -10.80 12.55 4.97
C SER A 31 -10.53 13.99 5.38
N LEU A 32 -10.90 14.96 4.54
CA LEU A 32 -10.79 16.39 4.81
C LEU A 32 -12.10 16.90 5.43
N SER A 33 -11.99 17.69 6.50
CA SER A 33 -13.16 18.33 7.12
C SER A 33 -13.78 19.35 6.17
N PRO A 34 -15.06 19.21 5.75
CA PRO A 34 -15.67 20.16 4.82
C PRO A 34 -15.87 21.57 5.42
N ARG A 35 -15.71 21.71 6.73
CA ARG A 35 -15.87 22.97 7.47
C ARG A 35 -14.54 23.70 7.71
N MET A 36 -13.43 23.12 7.31
CA MET A 36 -12.09 23.69 7.50
C MET A 36 -11.46 23.98 6.15
N ASN A 37 -10.84 25.13 6.00
CA ASN A 37 -10.00 25.43 4.84
C ASN A 37 -8.68 24.64 4.91
N VAL A 38 -7.93 24.60 3.82
CA VAL A 38 -6.66 23.87 3.71
C VAL A 38 -5.67 24.29 4.80
N ARG A 39 -5.51 25.59 5.07
CA ARG A 39 -4.65 26.11 6.14
C ARG A 39 -4.97 25.45 7.49
N SER A 40 -6.23 25.46 7.88
CA SER A 40 -6.68 24.91 9.17
C SER A 40 -6.42 23.40 9.22
N GLN A 41 -6.64 22.68 8.14
CA GLN A 41 -6.41 21.24 8.07
C GLN A 41 -4.92 20.87 8.15
N LEU A 42 -4.03 21.69 7.60
CA LEU A 42 -2.60 21.47 7.70
C LEU A 42 -2.04 21.83 9.07
N LEU A 43 -2.69 22.73 9.80
CA LEU A 43 -2.29 23.14 11.17
C LEU A 43 -2.90 22.26 12.26
N GLU A 44 -4.03 21.58 12.00
CA GLU A 44 -4.72 20.71 12.95
C GLU A 44 -3.80 19.65 13.60
N PRO A 45 -2.93 18.91 12.86
CA PRO A 45 -2.02 17.93 13.47
C PRO A 45 -1.09 18.54 14.52
N PHE A 46 -0.60 19.76 14.32
CA PHE A 46 0.26 20.45 15.29
C PHE A 46 -0.51 20.81 16.56
N GLU A 47 -1.80 21.16 16.43
CA GLU A 47 -2.65 21.48 17.57
C GLU A 47 -2.99 20.25 18.38
N ILE A 48 -3.40 19.14 17.73
CA ILE A 48 -3.72 17.87 18.39
C ILE A 48 -2.53 17.33 19.17
N HIS A 49 -1.33 17.41 18.60
CA HIS A 49 -0.12 16.87 19.22
C HIS A 49 0.62 17.90 20.09
N SER A 50 0.02 19.07 20.35
CA SER A 50 0.62 20.14 21.18
C SER A 50 2.03 20.52 20.76
N MET A 51 2.31 20.47 19.46
CA MET A 51 3.61 20.85 18.91
C MET A 51 3.76 22.39 18.93
N ASP A 52 5.01 22.83 18.99
CA ASP A 52 5.30 24.27 18.95
C ASP A 52 4.66 24.88 17.69
N LYS A 53 3.94 25.98 17.92
CA LYS A 53 3.15 26.62 16.86
C LYS A 53 4.03 27.35 15.85
N GLY A 54 5.21 27.83 16.24
CA GLY A 54 6.13 28.55 15.36
C GLY A 54 5.44 29.54 14.43
N ASP A 55 6.06 29.83 13.29
CA ASP A 55 5.41 30.60 12.22
C ASP A 55 4.43 29.68 11.44
N ARG A 56 3.14 29.88 11.69
CA ARG A 56 2.04 29.10 11.09
C ARG A 56 1.99 29.24 9.59
N ASP A 57 2.20 30.45 9.09
CA ASP A 57 2.13 30.72 7.64
C ASP A 57 3.30 30.05 6.93
N GLN A 58 4.48 30.13 7.49
CA GLN A 58 5.65 29.45 6.94
C GLN A 58 5.50 27.93 6.93
N ARG A 59 4.84 27.32 7.95
CA ARG A 59 4.57 25.87 7.97
C ARG A 59 3.61 25.47 6.86
N VAL A 60 2.52 26.21 6.70
CA VAL A 60 1.53 25.96 5.64
C VAL A 60 2.18 26.08 4.27
N SER A 61 2.97 27.14 4.05
CA SER A 61 3.70 27.36 2.81
C SER A 61 4.63 26.18 2.49
N ARG A 62 5.44 25.74 3.44
CA ARG A 62 6.36 24.59 3.28
C ARG A 62 5.62 23.28 2.96
N LEU A 63 4.48 23.02 3.62
CA LEU A 63 3.69 21.82 3.39
C LEU A 63 3.04 21.83 2.01
N LEU A 64 2.52 22.95 1.57
CA LEU A 64 1.95 23.11 0.24
C LEU A 64 3.02 23.00 -0.86
N ASP A 65 4.18 23.61 -0.67
CA ASP A 65 5.32 23.51 -1.57
C ASP A 65 5.81 22.06 -1.69
N ALA A 66 5.93 21.35 -0.56
CA ALA A 66 6.36 19.96 -0.53
C ALA A 66 5.52 19.03 -1.43
N VAL A 67 4.22 19.34 -1.60
CA VAL A 67 3.29 18.58 -2.44
C VAL A 67 2.99 19.25 -3.78
N GLY A 68 3.70 20.33 -4.12
CA GLY A 68 3.56 21.08 -5.39
C GLY A 68 2.21 21.76 -5.53
N LEU A 69 1.66 22.31 -4.45
CA LEU A 69 0.46 23.12 -4.43
C LEU A 69 0.77 24.60 -4.21
N SER A 70 0.03 25.47 -4.90
CA SER A 70 0.14 26.91 -4.70
C SER A 70 -0.36 27.34 -3.32
N GLU A 71 0.33 28.27 -2.68
CA GLU A 71 -0.11 28.89 -1.41
C GLU A 71 -1.51 29.54 -1.50
N ARG A 72 -1.95 29.93 -2.67
CA ARG A 72 -3.32 30.47 -2.90
C ARG A 72 -4.41 29.49 -2.49
N LEU A 73 -4.10 28.19 -2.45
CA LEU A 73 -5.04 27.16 -2.00
C LEU A 73 -5.16 27.05 -0.48
N ALA A 74 -4.34 27.79 0.28
CA ALA A 74 -4.39 27.75 1.75
C ALA A 74 -5.77 28.12 2.31
N ASP A 75 -6.46 29.05 1.68
CA ASP A 75 -7.77 29.51 2.14
C ASP A 75 -8.94 28.80 1.45
N ALA A 76 -8.67 27.89 0.48
CA ALA A 76 -9.69 27.12 -0.19
C ALA A 76 -10.28 26.02 0.73
N TYR A 77 -11.55 25.70 0.50
CA TYR A 77 -12.26 24.61 1.16
C TYR A 77 -12.20 23.32 0.32
N PRO A 78 -12.41 22.13 0.92
CA PRO A 78 -12.33 20.86 0.19
C PRO A 78 -13.20 20.77 -1.06
N HIS A 79 -14.37 21.38 -1.06
CA HIS A 79 -15.29 21.40 -2.21
C HIS A 79 -14.82 22.29 -3.38
N GLU A 80 -13.82 23.13 -3.16
CA GLU A 80 -13.20 23.98 -4.19
C GLU A 80 -11.96 23.32 -4.81
N LEU A 81 -11.54 22.16 -4.29
CA LEU A 81 -10.36 21.43 -4.74
C LEU A 81 -10.72 20.39 -5.79
N SER A 82 -9.86 20.20 -6.78
CA SER A 82 -9.92 19.00 -7.61
C SER A 82 -9.54 17.75 -6.79
N GLY A 83 -9.93 16.55 -7.25
CA GLY A 83 -9.59 15.30 -6.57
C GLY A 83 -8.07 15.12 -6.35
N GLY A 84 -7.26 15.51 -7.34
CA GLY A 84 -5.80 15.48 -7.23
C GLY A 84 -5.26 16.51 -6.23
N GLN A 85 -5.85 17.70 -6.15
CA GLN A 85 -5.48 18.71 -5.15
C GLN A 85 -5.88 18.26 -3.74
N ALA A 86 -7.07 17.73 -3.54
CA ALA A 86 -7.53 17.19 -2.26
C ALA A 86 -6.60 16.05 -1.79
N ARG A 87 -6.19 15.15 -2.70
CA ARG A 87 -5.23 14.08 -2.41
C ARG A 87 -3.88 14.65 -1.94
N ARG A 88 -3.34 15.66 -2.62
CA ARG A 88 -2.09 16.32 -2.25
C ARG A 88 -2.19 17.05 -0.91
N VAL A 89 -3.33 17.66 -0.58
CA VAL A 89 -3.59 18.24 0.75
C VAL A 89 -3.59 17.14 1.82
N GLY A 90 -4.19 15.98 1.56
CA GLY A 90 -4.13 14.82 2.46
C GLY A 90 -2.69 14.33 2.71
N ILE A 91 -1.86 14.29 1.66
CA ILE A 91 -0.42 13.97 1.77
C ILE A 91 0.29 15.04 2.61
N ALA A 92 0.07 16.34 2.33
CA ALA A 92 0.67 17.44 3.09
C ALA A 92 0.30 17.37 4.58
N ARG A 93 -0.96 17.05 4.90
CA ARG A 93 -1.41 16.86 6.29
C ARG A 93 -0.70 15.67 6.97
N ALA A 94 -0.48 14.59 6.24
CA ALA A 94 0.28 13.44 6.76
C ALA A 94 1.74 13.82 7.07
N LEU A 95 2.37 14.63 6.21
CA LEU A 95 3.74 15.11 6.40
C LEU A 95 3.90 16.12 7.55
N ALA A 96 2.82 16.77 7.99
CA ALA A 96 2.87 17.79 9.04
C ALA A 96 3.48 17.29 10.35
N LEU A 97 3.39 15.99 10.63
CA LEU A 97 3.95 15.35 11.84
C LEU A 97 5.39 14.85 11.66
N GLU A 98 5.99 15.04 10.49
CA GLU A 98 7.32 14.53 10.14
C GLU A 98 7.44 13.01 10.47
N PRO A 99 6.56 12.16 9.90
CA PRO A 99 6.50 10.75 10.25
C PRO A 99 7.70 9.98 9.72
N ASP A 100 8.02 8.83 10.36
CA ASP A 100 8.98 7.87 9.83
C ASP A 100 8.34 6.91 8.83
N LEU A 101 7.03 6.64 9.03
CA LEU A 101 6.25 5.72 8.19
C LEU A 101 4.89 6.33 7.82
N ILE A 102 4.60 6.31 6.53
CA ILE A 102 3.26 6.58 6.01
C ILE A 102 2.65 5.26 5.52
N ILE A 103 1.46 4.92 6.02
CA ILE A 103 0.63 3.84 5.51
C ILE A 103 -0.43 4.48 4.61
N ALA A 104 -0.36 4.22 3.31
CA ALA A 104 -1.27 4.76 2.32
C ALA A 104 -2.22 3.66 1.82
N ASP A 105 -3.50 3.80 2.13
CA ASP A 105 -4.55 2.90 1.67
C ASP A 105 -5.14 3.45 0.36
N GLU A 106 -4.93 2.72 -0.74
CA GLU A 106 -5.39 3.06 -2.09
C GLU A 106 -5.08 4.53 -2.48
N PRO A 107 -3.82 4.98 -2.43
CA PRO A 107 -3.48 6.41 -2.53
C PRO A 107 -3.87 7.07 -3.86
N THR A 108 -4.23 6.29 -4.87
CA THR A 108 -4.62 6.78 -6.21
C THR A 108 -6.04 6.39 -6.62
N ALA A 109 -6.82 5.80 -5.70
CA ALA A 109 -8.19 5.40 -6.01
C ALA A 109 -9.06 6.59 -6.45
N GLY A 110 -9.87 6.38 -7.48
CA GLY A 110 -10.80 7.38 -8.00
C GLY A 110 -10.15 8.54 -8.78
N LEU A 111 -8.85 8.46 -9.08
CA LEU A 111 -8.15 9.45 -9.90
C LEU A 111 -7.96 8.93 -11.34
N ASP A 112 -7.96 9.86 -12.29
CA ASP A 112 -7.59 9.57 -13.68
C ASP A 112 -6.14 9.10 -13.78
N VAL A 113 -5.83 8.26 -14.78
CA VAL A 113 -4.51 7.64 -14.95
C VAL A 113 -3.36 8.66 -14.96
N SER A 114 -3.55 9.81 -15.62
CA SER A 114 -2.54 10.87 -15.66
C SER A 114 -2.29 11.50 -14.29
N ILE A 115 -3.34 11.67 -13.48
CA ILE A 115 -3.24 12.21 -12.12
C ILE A 115 -2.64 11.18 -11.17
N GLN A 116 -2.97 9.89 -11.36
CA GLN A 116 -2.37 8.79 -10.59
C GLN A 116 -0.84 8.82 -10.67
N GLY A 117 -0.29 8.91 -11.90
CA GLY A 117 1.16 9.01 -12.10
C GLY A 117 1.78 10.20 -11.37
N GLY A 118 1.12 11.35 -11.40
CA GLY A 118 1.57 12.54 -10.68
C GLY A 118 1.60 12.38 -9.15
N VAL A 119 0.64 11.65 -8.58
CA VAL A 119 0.60 11.34 -7.14
C VAL A 119 1.70 10.33 -6.76
N LEU A 120 1.90 9.28 -7.58
CA LEU A 120 2.92 8.27 -7.33
C LEU A 120 4.34 8.88 -7.39
N ASN A 121 4.62 9.69 -8.40
CA ASN A 121 5.90 10.40 -8.53
C ASN A 121 6.13 11.35 -7.34
N LEU A 122 5.08 12.02 -6.85
CA LEU A 122 5.17 12.83 -5.65
C LEU A 122 5.54 11.98 -4.43
N LEU A 123 4.88 10.85 -4.21
CA LEU A 123 5.16 9.96 -3.08
C LEU A 123 6.59 9.43 -3.13
N SER A 124 7.09 8.97 -4.29
CA SER A 124 8.47 8.53 -4.46
C SER A 124 9.47 9.65 -4.18
N SER A 125 9.22 10.86 -4.72
CA SER A 125 10.07 12.03 -4.45
C SER A 125 10.09 12.43 -2.98
N LEU A 126 8.97 12.31 -2.25
CA LEU A 126 8.90 12.57 -0.82
C LEU A 126 9.69 11.52 -0.02
N GLN A 127 9.59 10.24 -0.40
CA GLN A 127 10.34 9.15 0.19
C GLN A 127 11.85 9.42 0.09
N GLU A 128 12.35 9.75 -1.09
CA GLU A 128 13.75 10.03 -1.33
C GLU A 128 14.24 11.27 -0.57
N ARG A 129 13.50 12.39 -0.64
CA ARG A 129 13.91 13.67 -0.05
C ARG A 129 13.85 13.67 1.48
N MET A 130 12.89 12.97 2.06
CA MET A 130 12.64 13.00 3.50
C MET A 130 13.15 11.73 4.21
N GLY A 131 13.60 10.71 3.48
CA GLY A 131 14.07 9.44 4.04
C GLY A 131 12.97 8.66 4.78
N LEU A 132 11.70 8.87 4.42
CA LEU A 132 10.58 8.20 5.08
C LEU A 132 10.29 6.84 4.44
N SER A 133 9.76 5.93 5.27
CA SER A 133 9.25 4.65 4.79
C SER A 133 7.80 4.78 4.35
N MET A 134 7.41 4.02 3.30
CA MET A 134 6.01 3.94 2.88
C MET A 134 5.54 2.51 2.83
N MET A 135 4.30 2.28 3.29
CA MET A 135 3.54 1.06 3.07
C MET A 135 2.31 1.42 2.25
N ILE A 136 2.24 0.93 1.02
CA ILE A 136 1.10 1.18 0.12
C ILE A 136 0.24 -0.08 0.09
N VAL A 137 -1.04 0.04 0.43
CA VAL A 137 -2.05 -1.00 0.25
C VAL A 137 -2.79 -0.68 -1.04
N THR A 138 -2.79 -1.60 -1.99
CA THR A 138 -3.46 -1.41 -3.28
C THR A 138 -3.79 -2.73 -3.97
N HIS A 139 -4.81 -2.73 -4.79
CA HIS A 139 -5.14 -3.83 -5.69
C HIS A 139 -4.51 -3.65 -7.09
N ASN A 140 -3.88 -2.52 -7.36
CA ASN A 140 -3.30 -2.20 -8.66
C ASN A 140 -1.80 -2.56 -8.70
N LEU A 141 -1.48 -3.69 -9.33
CA LEU A 141 -0.09 -4.19 -9.44
C LEU A 141 0.82 -3.27 -10.27
N ASN A 142 0.28 -2.45 -11.17
CA ASN A 142 1.08 -1.48 -11.93
C ASN A 142 1.68 -0.42 -10.99
N ILE A 143 0.94 -0.01 -9.96
CA ILE A 143 1.45 0.89 -8.92
C ILE A 143 2.63 0.25 -8.21
N VAL A 144 2.45 -1.01 -7.74
CA VAL A 144 3.49 -1.74 -7.02
C VAL A 144 4.76 -1.87 -7.84
N ARG A 145 4.62 -2.23 -9.12
CA ARG A 145 5.75 -2.34 -10.06
C ARG A 145 6.57 -1.04 -10.16
N HIS A 146 5.92 0.09 -10.00
CA HIS A 146 6.52 1.40 -10.23
C HIS A 146 7.18 2.01 -9.00
N VAL A 147 6.64 1.72 -7.80
CA VAL A 147 7.04 2.45 -6.58
C VAL A 147 7.52 1.56 -5.44
N ALA A 148 7.38 0.23 -5.51
CA ALA A 148 7.65 -0.62 -4.36
C ALA A 148 8.94 -1.43 -4.52
N ASP A 149 9.86 -1.33 -3.56
CA ASP A 149 11.06 -2.17 -3.47
C ASP A 149 10.68 -3.61 -3.08
N ARG A 150 9.68 -3.76 -2.23
CA ARG A 150 9.19 -5.04 -1.73
C ARG A 150 7.67 -5.07 -1.79
N MET A 151 7.12 -6.25 -2.02
CA MET A 151 5.68 -6.45 -2.03
C MET A 151 5.28 -7.69 -1.23
N ALA A 152 4.02 -7.71 -0.80
CA ALA A 152 3.40 -8.85 -0.15
C ALA A 152 1.99 -9.04 -0.73
N ILE A 153 1.70 -10.25 -1.17
CA ILE A 153 0.39 -10.64 -1.70
C ILE A 153 -0.41 -11.30 -0.58
N MET A 154 -1.62 -10.79 -0.38
CA MET A 154 -2.53 -11.28 0.66
C MET A 154 -3.74 -11.98 0.03
N TYR A 155 -4.09 -13.14 0.57
CA TYR A 155 -5.33 -13.87 0.25
C TYR A 155 -6.02 -14.26 1.54
N LEU A 156 -7.32 -13.99 1.67
CA LEU A 156 -8.12 -14.22 2.88
C LEU A 156 -7.44 -13.77 4.19
N GLY A 157 -6.77 -12.61 4.18
CA GLY A 157 -6.10 -12.03 5.35
C GLY A 157 -4.78 -12.69 5.74
N ARG A 158 -4.20 -13.54 4.88
CA ARG A 158 -2.88 -14.15 5.08
C ARG A 158 -1.94 -13.80 3.93
N PHE A 159 -0.67 -13.60 4.24
CA PHE A 159 0.34 -13.44 3.21
C PHE A 159 0.62 -14.79 2.57
N VAL A 160 0.39 -14.86 1.26
CA VAL A 160 0.67 -16.06 0.45
C VAL A 160 2.01 -15.99 -0.25
N GLU A 161 2.49 -14.77 -0.52
CA GLU A 161 3.79 -14.53 -1.15
C GLU A 161 4.31 -13.14 -0.77
N GLN A 162 5.61 -12.99 -0.52
CA GLN A 162 6.25 -11.73 -0.17
C GLN A 162 7.74 -11.73 -0.47
N GLY A 163 8.28 -10.58 -0.88
CA GLY A 163 9.70 -10.47 -1.22
C GLY A 163 10.03 -9.21 -2.00
N PRO A 164 11.21 -9.14 -2.63
CA PRO A 164 11.57 -8.09 -3.57
C PRO A 164 10.54 -8.00 -4.71
N SER A 165 10.07 -6.81 -5.03
CA SER A 165 9.00 -6.62 -6.02
C SER A 165 9.39 -7.14 -7.39
N ALA A 166 10.63 -6.89 -7.82
CA ALA A 166 11.14 -7.36 -9.11
C ALA A 166 11.01 -8.88 -9.26
N GLU A 167 11.38 -9.63 -8.20
CA GLU A 167 11.34 -11.09 -8.22
C GLU A 167 9.93 -11.66 -8.23
N LEU A 168 9.04 -11.12 -7.39
CA LEU A 168 7.65 -11.57 -7.37
C LEU A 168 6.94 -11.30 -8.71
N LEU A 169 7.29 -10.18 -9.37
CA LEU A 169 6.71 -9.82 -10.66
C LEU A 169 7.26 -10.68 -11.80
N ASP A 170 8.52 -11.09 -11.72
CA ASP A 170 9.21 -11.86 -12.75
C ASP A 170 9.03 -13.37 -12.56
N GLN A 171 9.13 -13.83 -11.30
CA GLN A 171 9.06 -15.24 -10.93
C GLN A 171 8.07 -15.51 -9.78
N PRO A 172 6.77 -15.29 -9.99
CA PRO A 172 5.76 -15.57 -8.97
C PRO A 172 5.72 -17.07 -8.64
N ARG A 173 5.82 -17.41 -7.35
CA ARG A 173 5.83 -18.78 -6.87
C ARG A 173 4.43 -19.28 -6.49
N HIS A 174 3.58 -18.40 -5.99
CA HIS A 174 2.22 -18.77 -5.60
C HIS A 174 1.26 -18.64 -6.80
N PRO A 175 0.41 -19.65 -7.08
CA PRO A 175 -0.52 -19.60 -8.23
C PRO A 175 -1.47 -18.41 -8.20
N TYR A 176 -1.85 -17.92 -7.01
CA TYR A 176 -2.66 -16.71 -6.89
C TYR A 176 -1.94 -15.46 -7.37
N THR A 177 -0.66 -15.30 -7.03
CA THR A 177 0.17 -14.18 -7.51
C THR A 177 0.27 -14.19 -9.01
N ARG A 178 0.54 -15.37 -9.61
CA ARG A 178 0.59 -15.53 -11.08
C ARG A 178 -0.74 -15.18 -11.73
N ALA A 179 -1.86 -15.59 -11.14
CA ALA A 179 -3.18 -15.26 -11.66
C ALA A 179 -3.45 -13.74 -11.60
N LEU A 180 -3.09 -13.07 -10.50
CA LEU A 180 -3.20 -11.62 -10.40
C LEU A 180 -2.36 -10.89 -11.45
N LEU A 181 -1.13 -11.35 -11.68
CA LEU A 181 -0.24 -10.78 -12.69
C LEU A 181 -0.76 -10.99 -14.09
N SER A 182 -1.28 -12.19 -14.40
CA SER A 182 -1.86 -12.53 -15.72
C SER A 182 -3.16 -11.76 -16.01
N ALA A 183 -3.88 -11.35 -14.99
CA ALA A 183 -5.11 -10.55 -15.12
C ALA A 183 -4.83 -9.06 -15.33
N ASN A 184 -3.59 -8.61 -15.09
CA ASN A 184 -3.20 -7.22 -15.23
C ASN A 184 -3.01 -6.88 -16.72
N PRO A 185 -3.70 -5.86 -17.27
CA PRO A 185 -3.57 -5.51 -18.68
C PRO A 185 -2.13 -5.14 -19.04
N SER A 186 -1.59 -5.75 -20.09
CA SER A 186 -0.33 -5.30 -20.69
C SER A 186 -0.56 -3.97 -21.42
N PRO A 187 0.38 -3.01 -21.32
CA PRO A 187 0.37 -1.83 -22.19
C PRO A 187 0.57 -2.18 -23.68
N ASP A 188 1.16 -3.33 -23.97
CA ASP A 188 1.37 -3.84 -25.31
C ASP A 188 0.10 -4.58 -25.77
N PRO A 189 -0.62 -4.07 -26.79
CA PRO A 189 -1.83 -4.71 -27.31
C PRO A 189 -1.55 -6.04 -28.02
N ASP A 190 -0.31 -6.28 -28.44
CA ASP A 190 0.11 -7.51 -29.11
C ASP A 190 0.64 -8.58 -28.14
N ALA A 191 0.78 -8.23 -26.87
CA ALA A 191 1.18 -9.18 -25.82
C ALA A 191 0.03 -10.13 -25.51
N VAL A 192 -0.04 -11.24 -26.23
CA VAL A 192 -0.93 -12.38 -25.94
C VAL A 192 -0.37 -13.16 -24.74
N GLY A 193 -0.55 -12.63 -23.54
CA GLY A 193 -0.25 -13.36 -22.30
C GLY A 193 -1.32 -14.42 -22.04
N GLU A 194 -0.93 -15.65 -21.69
CA GLU A 194 -1.87 -16.64 -21.16
C GLU A 194 -2.56 -16.12 -19.91
N ARG A 195 -3.83 -15.78 -20.02
CA ARG A 195 -4.63 -15.35 -18.87
C ARG A 195 -4.98 -16.58 -18.03
N LEU A 196 -4.50 -16.60 -16.82
CA LEU A 196 -4.81 -17.67 -15.86
C LEU A 196 -6.20 -17.40 -15.26
N GLU A 197 -7.22 -18.12 -15.75
CA GLU A 197 -8.57 -17.99 -15.22
C GLU A 197 -8.70 -18.74 -13.89
N LEU A 198 -9.15 -18.02 -12.87
CA LEU A 198 -9.44 -18.59 -11.56
C LEU A 198 -10.91 -19.07 -11.54
N ALA A 199 -11.12 -20.36 -11.31
CA ALA A 199 -12.45 -20.92 -11.15
C ALA A 199 -13.05 -20.59 -9.77
N GLY A 200 -14.38 -20.55 -9.68
CA GLY A 200 -15.13 -20.42 -8.42
C GLY A 200 -15.08 -19.04 -7.77
N GLU A 201 -15.81 -18.93 -6.67
CA GLU A 201 -15.93 -17.71 -5.87
C GLU A 201 -14.86 -17.63 -4.77
N VAL A 202 -14.62 -16.42 -4.28
CA VAL A 202 -13.74 -16.22 -3.11
C VAL A 202 -14.41 -16.79 -1.87
N PRO A 203 -13.79 -17.72 -1.15
CA PRO A 203 -14.38 -18.28 0.08
C PRO A 203 -14.62 -17.22 1.14
N SER A 204 -15.63 -17.47 1.97
CA SER A 204 -15.92 -16.59 3.11
C SER A 204 -14.82 -16.67 4.17
N LEU A 205 -14.48 -15.53 4.76
CA LEU A 205 -13.57 -15.47 5.92
C LEU A 205 -14.13 -16.19 7.16
N LEU A 206 -15.47 -16.35 7.23
CA LEU A 206 -16.14 -17.05 8.33
C LEU A 206 -16.15 -18.58 8.12
N ALA A 207 -15.94 -19.05 6.88
CA ALA A 207 -15.91 -20.46 6.51
C ALA A 207 -14.66 -20.72 5.64
N ARG A 208 -13.48 -20.62 6.27
CA ARG A 208 -12.20 -20.81 5.57
C ARG A 208 -12.05 -22.26 5.13
N PRO A 209 -11.56 -22.51 3.91
CA PRO A 209 -11.22 -23.84 3.46
C PRO A 209 -10.13 -24.49 4.35
N ASN A 210 -10.22 -25.80 4.55
CA ASN A 210 -9.15 -26.57 5.20
C ASN A 210 -7.91 -26.61 4.29
N GLY A 211 -6.74 -26.88 4.87
CA GLY A 211 -5.49 -26.97 4.12
C GLY A 211 -5.05 -25.62 3.55
N CYS A 212 -4.62 -25.61 2.30
CA CYS A 212 -4.30 -24.39 1.58
C CYS A 212 -5.60 -23.62 1.28
N GLU A 213 -5.76 -22.41 1.82
CA GLU A 213 -7.00 -21.62 1.65
C GLU A 213 -7.31 -21.28 0.19
N PHE A 214 -6.31 -21.31 -0.69
CA PHE A 214 -6.47 -21.06 -2.13
C PHE A 214 -6.84 -22.33 -2.92
N HIS A 215 -6.85 -23.53 -2.33
CA HIS A 215 -7.05 -24.78 -3.04
C HIS A 215 -8.37 -24.84 -3.85
N THR A 216 -9.43 -24.17 -3.37
CA THR A 216 -10.74 -24.17 -4.05
C THR A 216 -10.72 -23.45 -5.40
N ARG A 217 -9.72 -22.61 -5.64
CA ARG A 217 -9.57 -21.79 -6.83
C ARG A 217 -8.23 -22.03 -7.57
N CYS A 218 -7.39 -22.90 -7.01
CA CYS A 218 -6.05 -23.14 -7.53
C CYS A 218 -6.12 -24.04 -8.79
N PRO A 219 -5.58 -23.58 -9.94
CA PRO A 219 -5.60 -24.35 -11.18
C PRO A 219 -4.71 -25.60 -11.13
N ILE A 220 -3.76 -25.67 -10.20
CA ILE A 220 -2.82 -26.78 -10.02
C ILE A 220 -3.01 -27.52 -8.70
N VAL A 221 -4.24 -27.47 -8.13
CA VAL A 221 -4.56 -28.09 -6.85
C VAL A 221 -4.26 -29.59 -6.85
N GLN A 222 -3.61 -30.09 -5.76
CA GLN A 222 -3.36 -31.49 -5.52
C GLN A 222 -4.04 -31.96 -4.22
N SER A 223 -4.00 -33.25 -3.92
CA SER A 223 -4.69 -33.83 -2.75
C SER A 223 -4.23 -33.23 -1.43
N ASP A 224 -2.91 -33.09 -1.24
CA ASP A 224 -2.28 -32.52 -0.05
C ASP A 224 -2.67 -31.05 0.22
N CYS A 225 -2.98 -30.30 -0.84
CA CYS A 225 -3.48 -28.92 -0.71
C CYS A 225 -4.83 -28.84 0.02
N ARG A 226 -5.62 -29.92 0.03
CA ARG A 226 -6.93 -29.96 0.69
C ARG A 226 -6.83 -30.36 2.16
N GLU A 227 -5.75 -31.06 2.53
CA GLU A 227 -5.59 -31.71 3.83
C GLU A 227 -4.76 -30.85 4.78
N THR A 228 -3.66 -30.27 4.29
CA THR A 228 -2.69 -29.55 5.13
C THR A 228 -2.44 -28.13 4.63
N ALA A 229 -2.25 -27.21 5.58
CA ALA A 229 -1.84 -25.86 5.24
C ALA A 229 -0.36 -25.84 4.82
N PRO A 230 0.02 -25.14 3.73
CA PRO A 230 1.40 -25.07 3.30
C PRO A 230 2.24 -24.27 4.31
N THR A 231 3.45 -24.77 4.57
CA THR A 231 4.44 -24.03 5.35
C THR A 231 5.04 -22.89 4.51
N VAL A 232 5.54 -21.87 5.20
CA VAL A 232 6.27 -20.78 4.53
C VAL A 232 7.63 -21.32 4.11
N ARG A 233 7.94 -21.21 2.82
CA ARG A 233 9.26 -21.48 2.24
C ARG A 233 9.95 -20.15 1.89
N GLN A 234 11.27 -20.15 1.83
CA GLN A 234 12.06 -18.96 1.48
C GLN A 234 13.16 -19.34 0.51
N THR A 235 13.39 -18.50 -0.50
CA THR A 235 14.58 -18.55 -1.35
C THR A 235 15.69 -17.64 -0.82
N GLY A 236 16.93 -17.78 -1.32
CA GLY A 236 18.11 -17.09 -0.79
C GLY A 236 18.05 -15.56 -0.82
N ASP A 237 17.24 -14.99 -1.67
CA ASP A 237 17.01 -13.55 -1.89
C ASP A 237 15.93 -12.94 -0.97
N GLY A 238 15.36 -13.74 -0.07
CA GLY A 238 14.33 -13.30 0.86
C GLY A 238 12.91 -13.29 0.26
N HIS A 239 12.71 -13.97 -0.86
CA HIS A 239 11.40 -14.25 -1.43
C HIS A 239 10.75 -15.39 -0.67
N ARG A 240 9.60 -15.15 -0.04
CA ARG A 240 8.85 -16.10 0.81
C ARG A 240 7.51 -16.40 0.16
N PHE A 241 7.08 -17.65 0.22
CA PHE A 241 5.79 -18.10 -0.30
C PHE A 241 5.22 -19.28 0.50
N SER A 242 3.89 -19.42 0.49
CA SER A 242 3.15 -20.49 1.16
C SER A 242 2.42 -21.33 0.12
N CYS A 243 3.13 -22.29 -0.51
CA CYS A 243 2.59 -23.19 -1.51
C CYS A 243 3.28 -24.55 -1.43
N HIS A 244 2.50 -25.65 -1.51
CA HIS A 244 3.06 -27.02 -1.59
C HIS A 244 3.75 -27.24 -2.94
N HIS A 245 3.13 -26.75 -4.02
CA HIS A 245 3.54 -26.91 -5.42
C HIS A 245 3.76 -25.53 -6.06
N PRO A 246 4.87 -24.83 -5.74
CA PRO A 246 5.13 -23.51 -6.28
C PRO A 246 5.29 -23.57 -7.79
N MET A 247 4.82 -22.54 -8.47
CA MET A 247 5.00 -22.37 -9.91
C MET A 247 6.47 -21.97 -10.15
N THR A 248 7.21 -22.83 -10.82
CA THR A 248 8.62 -22.60 -11.14
C THR A 248 8.85 -22.94 -12.59
N ASP A 249 9.57 -22.09 -13.30
CA ASP A 249 10.16 -22.45 -14.60
C ASP A 249 11.53 -23.13 -14.41
N SER A 250 12.03 -23.20 -13.17
CA SER A 250 13.27 -23.89 -12.79
C SER A 250 13.01 -24.85 -11.63
N PRO A 251 13.66 -26.03 -11.60
CA PRO A 251 13.54 -26.95 -10.47
C PRO A 251 13.99 -26.27 -9.17
N LEU A 252 13.21 -26.49 -8.11
CA LEU A 252 13.65 -26.12 -6.75
C LEU A 252 14.95 -26.88 -6.47
N LEU A 253 15.96 -26.17 -6.03
CA LEU A 253 17.09 -26.84 -5.37
C LEU A 253 16.53 -27.34 -4.03
N ASP A 254 16.26 -28.64 -3.97
CA ASP A 254 15.97 -29.31 -2.70
C ASP A 254 17.23 -29.23 -1.85
N ASP A 255 17.13 -28.63 -0.66
CA ASP A 255 18.13 -28.71 0.42
C ASP A 255 18.03 -30.06 1.15
#